data_7e367e8df5b4ceb6365add06e7089299
#
_entry.id   7e367e8df5b4ceb6365add06e7089299
#
_cell.length_a   1.000
_cell.length_b   1.000
_cell.length_c   1.000
_cell.angle_alpha   90.00
_cell.angle_beta   90.00
_cell.angle_gamma   90.00
#
_symmetry.space_group_name_H-M   'P 1'
#
loop_
_entity.id
_entity.type
_entity.pdbx_description
1 polymer ?
#
loop_
_entity_poly.entity_id
_entity_poly.type
_entity_poly.pdbx_seq_one_letter_code
_entity_poly.pdbx_strand_id
1 'polypeptide(L)'
;GKSVPIGADLIFKSRKFDKFSFGIEICEDLWVPVPPSSYLALNGANIIVNPSASNELATKHEYRRSLISQQSARRICGYVYANSGVYESTQDTVFSGHSIICENGSVLKENERFSRHSDLIYADLDLEMLGNDRRKNTSFFECGVPEGGVRTVYFDMEECKQADFERYVSPAPFVPRSDSKLSERCADIFSIQYTGLARRALHTNAKSLVIGISGGLDSTLALLVAVRACDYLGLPRTTVLGITMPGFGTTDRTYNNALSLMKTLGVRTLEIPI
;
A
#
# COMPACT_ATOMS: atom_id res chain seq x y z
N GLY A 1 37.06 24.99 -18.01
CA GLY A 1 36.14 24.14 -17.25
C GLY A 1 34.70 24.58 -17.45
N LYS A 2 33.73 23.65 -17.38
CA LYS A 2 32.31 24.01 -17.38
C LYS A 2 31.84 24.20 -15.94
N SER A 3 31.14 25.29 -15.66
CA SER A 3 30.45 25.49 -14.39
C SER A 3 29.12 24.79 -14.42
N VAL A 4 28.82 24.02 -13.39
CA VAL A 4 27.52 23.34 -13.21
C VAL A 4 26.91 23.79 -11.90
N PRO A 5 25.58 23.93 -11.82
CA PRO A 5 24.90 24.25 -10.58
C PRO A 5 25.00 23.08 -9.58
N ILE A 6 25.18 23.42 -8.30
CA ILE A 6 25.11 22.50 -7.17
C ILE A 6 24.06 23.00 -6.19
N GLY A 7 23.33 22.11 -5.56
CA GLY A 7 22.30 22.44 -4.56
C GLY A 7 21.49 21.23 -4.16
N ALA A 8 20.85 21.30 -3.00
CA ALA A 8 19.90 20.28 -2.51
C ALA A 8 18.47 20.50 -3.04
N ASP A 9 18.25 21.60 -3.76
CA ASP A 9 16.97 22.08 -4.30
C ASP A 9 16.79 21.75 -5.79
N LEU A 10 17.47 20.71 -6.30
CA LEU A 10 17.46 20.36 -7.72
C LEU A 10 16.49 19.23 -8.01
N ILE A 11 15.62 19.45 -9.01
CA ILE A 11 14.81 18.38 -9.64
C ILE A 11 15.28 18.24 -11.08
N PHE A 12 15.57 17.00 -11.47
CA PHE A 12 15.89 16.64 -12.85
C PHE A 12 14.62 16.12 -13.51
N LYS A 13 14.21 16.72 -14.63
CA LYS A 13 12.97 16.38 -15.33
C LYS A 13 13.24 16.10 -16.80
N SER A 14 12.69 14.97 -17.29
CA SER A 14 12.74 14.65 -18.72
C SER A 14 11.89 15.63 -19.53
N ARG A 15 12.42 16.07 -20.72
CA ARG A 15 11.64 16.87 -21.68
C ARG A 15 10.60 16.02 -22.43
N LYS A 16 10.90 14.74 -22.67
CA LYS A 16 10.04 13.83 -23.44
C LYS A 16 9.01 13.12 -22.60
N PHE A 17 9.36 12.79 -21.34
CA PHE A 17 8.50 12.02 -20.44
C PHE A 17 8.08 12.87 -19.26
N ASP A 18 6.95 13.54 -19.37
CA ASP A 18 6.46 14.51 -18.38
C ASP A 18 6.39 13.96 -16.96
N LYS A 19 6.18 12.65 -16.82
CA LYS A 19 6.08 11.97 -15.53
C LYS A 19 7.42 11.53 -14.98
N PHE A 20 8.51 11.59 -15.77
CA PHE A 20 9.83 11.19 -15.30
C PHE A 20 10.59 12.38 -14.74
N SER A 21 10.67 12.44 -13.44
CA SER A 21 11.43 13.42 -12.69
C SER A 21 12.04 12.78 -11.46
N PHE A 22 13.26 13.19 -11.12
CA PHE A 22 13.91 12.71 -9.91
C PHE A 22 14.61 13.84 -9.16
N GLY A 23 14.74 13.63 -7.84
CA GLY A 23 15.55 14.45 -6.97
C GLY A 23 16.57 13.59 -6.25
N ILE A 24 17.62 14.21 -5.74
CA ILE A 24 18.73 13.54 -5.06
C ILE A 24 18.81 14.08 -3.63
N GLU A 25 18.86 13.19 -2.67
CA GLU A 25 19.33 13.47 -1.31
C GLU A 25 20.47 12.53 -0.98
N ILE A 26 21.33 12.88 -0.03
CA ILE A 26 22.57 12.16 0.18
C ILE A 26 22.65 11.61 1.60
N CYS A 27 22.81 10.29 1.69
CA CYS A 27 23.20 9.56 2.91
C CYS A 27 22.32 9.93 4.12
N GLU A 28 22.86 10.70 5.06
CA GLU A 28 22.22 11.05 6.32
C GLU A 28 20.99 11.96 6.16
N ASP A 29 20.82 12.60 5.03
CA ASP A 29 19.61 13.38 4.71
C ASP A 29 18.32 12.56 4.89
N LEU A 30 18.38 11.24 4.62
CA LEU A 30 17.25 10.32 4.81
C LEU A 30 16.81 10.21 6.28
N TRP A 31 17.75 10.39 7.23
CA TRP A 31 17.53 10.07 8.66
C TRP A 31 16.98 11.25 9.46
N VAL A 32 17.04 12.45 8.92
CA VAL A 32 16.55 13.66 9.60
C VAL A 32 15.01 13.70 9.65
N PRO A 33 14.41 14.42 10.61
CA PRO A 33 12.96 14.50 10.74
C PRO A 33 12.23 14.99 9.48
N VAL A 34 12.82 15.95 8.76
CA VAL A 34 12.29 16.49 7.51
C VAL A 34 13.37 16.42 6.44
N PRO A 35 13.51 15.28 5.75
CA PRO A 35 14.53 15.12 4.71
C PRO A 35 14.28 16.03 3.49
N PRO A 36 15.33 16.41 2.74
CA PRO A 36 15.20 17.16 1.50
C PRO A 36 14.22 16.56 0.51
N SER A 37 14.15 15.24 0.44
CA SER A 37 13.19 14.53 -0.41
C SER A 37 11.73 14.87 -0.15
N SER A 38 11.37 15.38 1.04
CA SER A 38 10.01 15.88 1.30
C SER A 38 9.68 17.04 0.39
N TYR A 39 10.58 18.01 0.30
CA TYR A 39 10.43 19.20 -0.53
C TYR A 39 10.54 18.88 -2.01
N LEU A 40 11.47 18.00 -2.38
CA LEU A 40 11.62 17.54 -3.76
C LEU A 40 10.35 16.84 -4.26
N ALA A 41 9.75 15.96 -3.47
CA ALA A 41 8.53 15.27 -3.83
C ALA A 41 7.31 16.20 -3.93
N LEU A 42 7.15 17.16 -3.00
CA LEU A 42 6.10 18.18 -3.04
C LEU A 42 6.21 19.09 -4.25
N ASN A 43 7.44 19.32 -4.73
CA ASN A 43 7.72 20.09 -5.95
C ASN A 43 7.75 19.23 -7.23
N GLY A 44 7.31 17.97 -7.17
CA GLY A 44 7.06 17.15 -8.35
C GLY A 44 8.10 16.10 -8.69
N ALA A 45 9.11 15.86 -7.85
CA ALA A 45 9.99 14.69 -8.04
C ALA A 45 9.19 13.40 -7.81
N ASN A 46 9.16 12.52 -8.80
CA ASN A 46 8.47 11.23 -8.72
C ASN A 46 9.39 10.11 -8.24
N ILE A 47 10.68 10.31 -8.34
CA ILE A 47 11.72 9.39 -7.89
C ILE A 47 12.69 10.15 -6.98
N ILE A 48 13.08 9.53 -5.88
CA ILE A 48 14.16 10.02 -5.02
C ILE A 48 15.31 9.03 -5.11
N VAL A 49 16.51 9.56 -5.32
CA VAL A 49 17.75 8.78 -5.35
C VAL A 49 18.61 9.17 -4.17
N ASN A 50 19.07 8.18 -3.41
CA ASN A 50 19.92 8.40 -2.24
C ASN A 50 21.21 7.55 -2.35
N PRO A 51 22.31 8.13 -2.83
CA PRO A 51 23.63 7.53 -2.68
C PRO A 51 24.09 7.70 -1.23
N SER A 52 24.51 6.59 -0.61
CA SER A 52 24.84 6.52 0.81
C SER A 52 26.17 5.83 1.07
N ALA A 53 26.80 6.24 2.16
CA ALA A 53 27.86 5.52 2.85
C ALA A 53 27.44 5.30 4.31
N SER A 54 26.36 4.56 4.49
CA SER A 54 25.80 4.25 5.81
C SER A 54 26.48 3.00 6.36
N ASN A 55 27.24 3.18 7.45
CA ASN A 55 27.91 2.06 8.14
C ASN A 55 26.90 1.07 8.71
N GLU A 56 27.35 -0.17 8.87
CA GLU A 56 26.52 -1.25 9.41
C GLU A 56 26.64 -1.32 10.93
N LEU A 57 25.52 -1.45 11.61
CA LEU A 57 25.39 -1.76 13.03
C LEU A 57 24.41 -2.92 13.18
N ALA A 58 24.48 -3.63 14.28
CA ALA A 58 23.52 -4.70 14.57
C ALA A 58 22.09 -4.16 14.49
N THR A 59 21.21 -4.85 13.76
CA THR A 59 19.79 -4.49 13.51
C THR A 59 19.51 -3.22 12.68
N LYS A 60 20.51 -2.40 12.39
CA LYS A 60 20.33 -1.14 11.62
C LYS A 60 19.72 -1.36 10.24
N HIS A 61 19.96 -2.52 9.63
CA HIS A 61 19.40 -2.82 8.31
C HIS A 61 17.87 -2.91 8.29
N GLU A 62 17.25 -3.43 9.35
CA GLU A 62 15.79 -3.50 9.47
C GLU A 62 15.19 -2.10 9.58
N TYR A 63 15.81 -1.26 10.40
CA TYR A 63 15.40 0.14 10.53
C TYR A 63 15.58 0.90 9.21
N ARG A 64 16.74 0.73 8.54
CA ARG A 64 17.01 1.33 7.20
C ARG A 64 15.94 0.91 6.19
N ARG A 65 15.66 -0.38 6.11
CA ARG A 65 14.65 -0.92 5.20
C ARG A 65 13.26 -0.35 5.49
N SER A 66 12.86 -0.32 6.74
CA SER A 66 11.59 0.27 7.17
C SER A 66 11.53 1.76 6.86
N LEU A 67 12.59 2.50 7.13
CA LEU A 67 12.68 3.94 6.88
C LEU A 67 12.55 4.26 5.39
N ILE A 68 13.28 3.58 4.51
CA ILE A 68 13.22 3.76 3.05
C ILE A 68 11.80 3.47 2.54
N SER A 69 11.21 2.37 2.96
CA SER A 69 9.84 1.99 2.61
C SER A 69 8.84 3.07 3.04
N GLN A 70 8.92 3.54 4.28
CA GLN A 70 8.02 4.58 4.78
C GLN A 70 8.23 5.94 4.10
N GLN A 71 9.48 6.30 3.80
CA GLN A 71 9.77 7.53 3.07
C GLN A 71 9.20 7.50 1.65
N SER A 72 9.31 6.36 0.97
CA SER A 72 8.67 6.12 -0.32
C SER A 72 7.14 6.26 -0.24
N ALA A 73 6.50 5.66 0.77
CA ALA A 73 5.05 5.73 0.99
C ALA A 73 4.56 7.15 1.29
N ARG A 74 5.21 7.82 2.25
CA ARG A 74 4.81 9.18 2.67
C ARG A 74 4.91 10.22 1.55
N ARG A 75 5.82 10.03 0.61
CA ARG A 75 6.04 10.91 -0.54
C ARG A 75 5.35 10.43 -1.81
N ILE A 76 4.74 9.24 -1.76
CA ILE A 76 4.11 8.60 -2.91
C ILE A 76 5.07 8.64 -4.09
N CYS A 77 6.25 8.05 -3.92
CA CYS A 77 7.34 8.13 -4.90
C CYS A 77 8.09 6.79 -5.03
N GLY A 78 8.83 6.65 -6.12
CA GLY A 78 9.92 5.71 -6.20
C GLY A 78 11.09 6.16 -5.32
N TYR A 79 11.71 5.26 -4.56
CA TYR A 79 12.88 5.56 -3.76
C TYR A 79 13.99 4.56 -4.06
N VAL A 80 15.11 5.08 -4.54
CA VAL A 80 16.28 4.29 -4.94
C VAL A 80 17.43 4.60 -3.99
N TYR A 81 17.77 3.62 -3.17
CA TYR A 81 18.84 3.72 -2.18
C TYR A 81 20.01 2.82 -2.60
N ALA A 82 21.21 3.40 -2.69
CA ALA A 82 22.43 2.69 -3.00
C ALA A 82 23.48 2.94 -1.92
N ASN A 83 24.02 1.89 -1.31
CA ASN A 83 24.97 2.00 -0.21
C ASN A 83 26.38 1.53 -0.61
N SER A 84 27.38 2.11 0.05
CA SER A 84 28.79 1.71 -0.07
C SER A 84 29.00 0.22 0.23
N GLY A 85 29.85 -0.41 -0.56
CA GLY A 85 30.16 -1.84 -0.47
C GLY A 85 31.22 -2.17 0.58
N VAL A 86 31.47 -3.45 0.76
CA VAL A 86 32.36 -3.98 1.82
C VAL A 86 33.83 -3.51 1.68
N TYR A 87 34.23 -3.04 0.51
CA TYR A 87 35.60 -2.59 0.25
C TYR A 87 35.81 -1.07 0.37
N GLU A 88 34.77 -0.32 0.72
CA GLU A 88 34.85 1.14 0.78
C GLU A 88 35.56 1.68 2.03
N SER A 89 35.74 0.86 3.06
CA SER A 89 36.43 1.24 4.27
C SER A 89 37.54 0.27 4.63
N THR A 90 38.66 0.83 5.09
CA THR A 90 39.80 0.07 5.64
C THR A 90 40.03 0.38 7.12
N GLN A 91 39.08 1.06 7.76
CA GLN A 91 39.13 1.48 9.17
C GLN A 91 38.00 0.81 10.00
N ASP A 92 37.56 1.47 11.05
CA ASP A 92 36.64 0.92 12.04
C ASP A 92 35.20 0.75 11.55
N THR A 93 34.83 1.41 10.46
CA THR A 93 33.48 1.29 9.89
C THR A 93 33.40 0.15 8.89
N VAL A 94 32.27 -0.57 8.94
CA VAL A 94 31.95 -1.64 7.97
C VAL A 94 30.72 -1.21 7.19
N PHE A 95 30.76 -1.38 5.88
CA PHE A 95 29.64 -1.19 4.97
C PHE A 95 29.17 -2.54 4.43
N SER A 96 27.88 -2.64 4.13
CA SER A 96 27.27 -3.90 3.67
C SER A 96 26.86 -3.93 2.21
N GLY A 97 26.93 -2.80 1.51
CA GLY A 97 26.45 -2.69 0.13
C GLY A 97 24.92 -2.79 0.00
N HIS A 98 24.18 -2.60 1.11
CA HIS A 98 22.73 -2.77 1.14
C HIS A 98 22.01 -1.73 0.28
N SER A 99 21.51 -2.15 -0.88
CA SER A 99 20.78 -1.32 -1.83
C SER A 99 19.33 -1.75 -1.92
N ILE A 100 18.41 -0.78 -2.04
CA ILE A 100 16.97 -1.03 -1.97
C ILE A 100 16.25 -0.14 -2.99
N ILE A 101 15.28 -0.70 -3.70
CA ILE A 101 14.33 0.04 -4.54
C ILE A 101 12.93 -0.12 -3.97
N CYS A 102 12.29 1.00 -3.63
CA CYS A 102 10.92 1.03 -3.13
C CYS A 102 10.00 1.84 -4.05
N GLU A 103 8.72 1.50 -4.06
CA GLU A 103 7.66 2.26 -4.71
C GLU A 103 6.45 2.34 -3.78
N ASN A 104 6.04 3.56 -3.43
CA ASN A 104 4.86 3.81 -2.59
C ASN A 104 4.75 2.87 -1.39
N GLY A 105 5.87 2.69 -0.66
CA GLY A 105 5.96 1.84 0.53
C GLY A 105 6.29 0.36 0.28
N SER A 106 6.19 -0.10 -0.95
CA SER A 106 6.52 -1.49 -1.28
C SER A 106 7.99 -1.62 -1.66
N VAL A 107 8.71 -2.59 -1.08
CA VAL A 107 10.06 -2.96 -1.51
C VAL A 107 9.92 -3.79 -2.79
N LEU A 108 10.43 -3.27 -3.90
CA LEU A 108 10.41 -3.95 -5.19
C LEU A 108 11.62 -4.85 -5.37
N LYS A 109 12.81 -4.35 -4.97
CA LYS A 109 14.06 -5.08 -5.08
C LYS A 109 14.99 -4.70 -3.94
N GLU A 110 15.78 -5.67 -3.50
CA GLU A 110 16.76 -5.54 -2.43
C GLU A 110 17.90 -6.52 -2.73
N ASN A 111 19.16 -6.12 -2.56
CA ASN A 111 20.27 -7.01 -2.76
C ASN A 111 20.72 -7.73 -1.47
N GLU A 112 21.55 -8.73 -1.63
CA GLU A 112 22.21 -9.40 -0.52
C GLU A 112 23.25 -8.48 0.13
N ARG A 113 23.24 -8.41 1.46
CA ARG A 113 24.20 -7.63 2.23
C ARG A 113 25.53 -8.37 2.34
N PHE A 114 26.60 -7.61 2.46
CA PHE A 114 27.97 -8.11 2.64
C PHE A 114 28.51 -8.90 1.44
N SER A 115 27.91 -8.71 0.26
CA SER A 115 28.46 -9.27 -0.97
C SER A 115 29.86 -8.73 -1.25
N ARG A 116 30.77 -9.61 -1.66
CA ARG A 116 32.13 -9.27 -2.08
C ARG A 116 32.23 -8.93 -3.56
N HIS A 117 31.13 -8.98 -4.26
CA HIS A 117 31.02 -8.66 -5.69
C HIS A 117 30.23 -7.37 -5.88
N SER A 118 30.55 -6.66 -6.95
CA SER A 118 29.69 -5.56 -7.40
C SER A 118 28.34 -6.12 -7.82
N ASP A 119 27.28 -5.49 -7.34
CA ASP A 119 25.91 -5.90 -7.58
C ASP A 119 25.12 -4.78 -8.25
N LEU A 120 24.21 -5.15 -9.14
CA LEU A 120 23.29 -4.24 -9.81
C LEU A 120 21.87 -4.75 -9.59
N ILE A 121 21.04 -3.95 -8.93
CA ILE A 121 19.62 -4.20 -8.82
C ILE A 121 18.84 -3.22 -9.68
N TYR A 122 17.75 -3.68 -10.26
CA TYR A 122 16.84 -2.86 -11.05
C TYR A 122 15.40 -3.31 -10.82
N ALA A 123 14.46 -2.39 -11.04
CA ALA A 123 13.03 -2.64 -10.93
C ALA A 123 12.25 -1.63 -11.76
N ASP A 124 11.06 -2.02 -12.20
CA ASP A 124 10.12 -1.12 -12.89
C ASP A 124 9.34 -0.27 -11.88
N LEU A 125 9.34 1.04 -12.08
CA LEU A 125 8.53 1.99 -11.31
C LEU A 125 7.34 2.46 -12.14
N ASP A 126 6.13 2.36 -11.61
CA ASP A 126 4.91 2.82 -12.26
C ASP A 126 4.64 4.31 -11.92
N LEU A 127 5.20 5.19 -12.75
CA LEU A 127 5.06 6.65 -12.56
C LEU A 127 3.62 7.13 -12.78
N GLU A 128 2.81 6.39 -13.55
CA GLU A 128 1.39 6.73 -13.72
C GLU A 128 0.58 6.43 -12.48
N MET A 129 0.81 5.28 -11.86
CA MET A 129 0.21 4.91 -10.58
C MET A 129 0.57 5.92 -9.50
N LEU A 130 1.86 6.26 -9.35
CA LEU A 130 2.32 7.25 -8.37
C LEU A 130 1.64 8.61 -8.59
N GLY A 131 1.55 9.06 -9.84
CA GLY A 131 0.86 10.31 -10.19
C GLY A 131 -0.64 10.27 -9.90
N ASN A 132 -1.30 9.13 -10.11
CA ASN A 132 -2.71 8.94 -9.76
C ASN A 132 -2.94 8.97 -8.26
N ASP A 133 -2.10 8.29 -7.50
CA ASP A 133 -2.22 8.24 -6.04
C ASP A 133 -1.99 9.61 -5.41
N ARG A 134 -1.03 10.39 -5.91
CA ARG A 134 -0.85 11.78 -5.50
C ARG A 134 -2.09 12.62 -5.78
N ARG A 135 -2.68 12.54 -6.99
CA ARG A 135 -3.89 13.31 -7.34
C ARG A 135 -5.10 13.00 -6.47
N LYS A 136 -5.22 11.75 -5.99
CA LYS A 136 -6.30 11.33 -5.08
C LYS A 136 -6.08 11.78 -3.63
N ASN A 137 -4.84 12.12 -3.27
CA ASN A 137 -4.48 12.51 -1.91
C ASN A 137 -4.42 14.03 -1.79
N THR A 138 -5.53 14.65 -1.41
CA THR A 138 -5.63 16.11 -1.25
C THR A 138 -4.66 16.64 -0.20
N SER A 139 -4.47 15.92 0.90
CA SER A 139 -3.54 16.30 1.97
C SER A 139 -2.09 16.37 1.51
N PHE A 140 -1.71 15.62 0.46
CA PHE A 140 -0.37 15.69 -0.11
C PHE A 140 -0.10 17.07 -0.74
N PHE A 141 -1.07 17.64 -1.43
CA PHE A 141 -0.94 18.96 -2.06
C PHE A 141 -1.15 20.12 -1.09
N GLU A 142 -1.86 19.90 -0.01
CA GLU A 142 -2.09 20.88 1.05
C GLU A 142 -0.85 21.04 1.96
N CYS A 143 0.11 20.11 1.89
CA CYS A 143 1.40 20.30 2.54
C CYS A 143 2.10 21.51 1.94
N GLY A 144 2.35 22.54 2.75
CA GLY A 144 3.03 23.76 2.30
C GLY A 144 4.40 23.44 1.67
N VAL A 145 4.69 24.11 0.57
CA VAL A 145 6.03 24.09 -0.03
C VAL A 145 6.83 25.23 0.61
N PRO A 146 8.06 24.98 1.11
CA PRO A 146 8.88 26.04 1.68
C PRO A 146 9.13 27.18 0.71
N GLU A 147 9.21 28.39 1.24
CA GLU A 147 9.66 29.55 0.47
C GLU A 147 11.08 29.30 -0.07
N GLY A 148 11.27 29.59 -1.36
CA GLY A 148 12.57 29.39 -2.05
C GLY A 148 12.47 28.49 -3.28
N GLY A 149 11.46 27.63 -3.33
CA GLY A 149 11.20 26.76 -4.49
C GLY A 149 12.32 25.75 -4.77
N VAL A 150 12.17 25.03 -5.87
CA VAL A 150 13.19 24.14 -6.42
C VAL A 150 13.58 24.59 -7.82
N ARG A 151 14.81 24.31 -8.19
CA ARG A 151 15.31 24.55 -9.54
C ARG A 151 15.20 23.29 -10.38
N THR A 152 14.48 23.37 -11.50
CA THR A 152 14.33 22.26 -12.43
C THR A 152 15.42 22.29 -13.49
N VAL A 153 16.13 21.16 -13.62
CA VAL A 153 17.12 20.90 -14.67
C VAL A 153 16.49 19.93 -15.66
N TYR A 154 16.31 20.38 -16.88
CA TYR A 154 15.76 19.54 -17.93
C TYR A 154 16.82 18.74 -18.64
N PHE A 155 16.53 17.48 -18.95
CA PHE A 155 17.41 16.63 -19.75
C PHE A 155 16.63 15.86 -20.81
N ASP A 156 17.35 15.43 -21.82
CA ASP A 156 16.81 14.60 -22.89
C ASP A 156 17.21 13.15 -22.64
N MET A 157 16.27 12.24 -22.90
CA MET A 157 16.50 10.81 -22.90
C MET A 157 15.75 10.17 -24.05
N GLU A 158 16.28 9.08 -24.57
CA GLU A 158 15.60 8.31 -25.61
C GLU A 158 14.58 7.36 -24.99
N GLU A 159 13.50 7.10 -25.75
CA GLU A 159 12.51 6.12 -25.41
C GLU A 159 13.08 4.72 -25.64
N CYS A 160 13.09 3.90 -24.60
CA CYS A 160 13.37 2.48 -24.76
C CYS A 160 12.14 1.80 -25.34
N LYS A 161 12.24 1.27 -26.56
CA LYS A 161 11.08 0.76 -27.31
C LYS A 161 10.51 -0.55 -26.77
N GLN A 162 11.26 -1.29 -26.00
CA GLN A 162 10.80 -2.54 -25.38
C GLN A 162 11.72 -2.95 -24.25
N ALA A 163 11.16 -3.14 -23.07
CA ALA A 163 11.80 -3.86 -21.98
C ALA A 163 10.83 -4.96 -21.52
N ASP A 164 11.35 -6.12 -21.19
CA ASP A 164 10.58 -7.11 -20.48
C ASP A 164 10.26 -6.56 -19.10
N PHE A 165 9.04 -6.76 -18.63
CA PHE A 165 8.62 -6.29 -17.31
C PHE A 165 9.27 -7.14 -16.22
N GLU A 166 10.07 -6.49 -15.37
CA GLU A 166 10.57 -7.09 -14.12
C GLU A 166 9.56 -6.97 -12.97
N ARG A 167 8.48 -6.20 -13.20
CA ARG A 167 7.45 -5.96 -12.20
C ARG A 167 6.55 -7.18 -12.04
N TYR A 168 6.46 -7.67 -10.82
CA TYR A 168 5.45 -8.67 -10.49
C TYR A 168 4.06 -8.03 -10.43
N VAL A 169 3.16 -8.53 -11.27
CA VAL A 169 1.74 -8.18 -11.22
C VAL A 169 0.97 -9.36 -10.62
N SER A 170 0.31 -9.13 -9.49
CA SER A 170 -0.46 -10.19 -8.83
C SER A 170 -1.73 -10.51 -9.63
N PRO A 171 -1.97 -11.78 -10.00
CA PRO A 171 -3.24 -12.18 -10.61
C PRO A 171 -4.42 -12.11 -9.62
N ALA A 172 -4.13 -12.05 -8.33
CA ALA A 172 -5.12 -11.92 -7.27
C ALA A 172 -4.73 -10.78 -6.30
N PRO A 173 -4.86 -9.50 -6.72
CA PRO A 173 -4.33 -8.35 -5.97
C PRO A 173 -4.99 -8.15 -4.61
N PHE A 174 -6.19 -8.70 -4.41
CA PHE A 174 -6.94 -8.58 -3.15
C PHE A 174 -6.67 -9.72 -2.15
N VAL A 175 -5.97 -10.77 -2.58
CA VAL A 175 -5.70 -11.95 -1.75
C VAL A 175 -4.23 -12.00 -1.36
N PRO A 176 -3.88 -11.88 -0.06
CA PRO A 176 -2.51 -12.04 0.40
C PRO A 176 -1.97 -13.43 0.08
N ARG A 177 -0.67 -13.52 -0.21
CA ARG A 177 -0.01 -14.78 -0.56
C ARG A 177 0.21 -15.73 0.62
N SER A 178 0.35 -15.20 1.83
CA SER A 178 0.58 -16.03 3.02
C SER A 178 -0.73 -16.23 3.79
N ASP A 179 -0.95 -17.44 4.29
CA ASP A 179 -2.14 -17.80 5.06
C ASP A 179 -2.31 -16.96 6.32
N SER A 180 -1.21 -16.63 7.00
CA SER A 180 -1.25 -15.77 8.20
C SER A 180 -1.74 -14.35 7.86
N LYS A 181 -1.20 -13.74 6.80
CA LYS A 181 -1.64 -12.41 6.33
C LYS A 181 -3.05 -12.44 5.77
N LEU A 182 -3.47 -13.54 5.16
CA LEU A 182 -4.86 -13.73 4.70
C LEU A 182 -5.81 -13.76 5.88
N SER A 183 -5.51 -14.54 6.90
CA SER A 183 -6.33 -14.65 8.13
C SER A 183 -6.45 -13.30 8.84
N GLU A 184 -5.34 -12.58 9.04
CA GLU A 184 -5.32 -11.25 9.62
C GLU A 184 -6.19 -10.27 8.81
N ARG A 185 -6.01 -10.23 7.50
CA ARG A 185 -6.78 -9.35 6.61
C ARG A 185 -8.29 -9.67 6.62
N CYS A 186 -8.66 -10.96 6.64
CA CYS A 186 -10.06 -11.37 6.74
C CYS A 186 -10.66 -10.95 8.08
N ALA A 187 -9.91 -11.09 9.18
CA ALA A 187 -10.34 -10.67 10.51
C ALA A 187 -10.56 -9.14 10.57
N ASP A 188 -9.65 -8.36 9.99
CA ASP A 188 -9.78 -6.90 9.91
C ASP A 188 -11.00 -6.47 9.10
N ILE A 189 -11.18 -7.03 7.89
CA ILE A 189 -12.32 -6.73 7.02
C ILE A 189 -13.63 -7.04 7.75
N PHE A 190 -13.72 -8.21 8.39
CA PHE A 190 -14.91 -8.61 9.11
C PHE A 190 -15.19 -7.70 10.31
N SER A 191 -14.12 -7.32 11.05
CA SER A 191 -14.22 -6.40 12.19
C SER A 191 -14.69 -5.01 11.78
N ILE A 192 -14.18 -4.47 10.68
CA ILE A 192 -14.61 -3.18 10.13
C ILE A 192 -16.10 -3.23 9.75
N GLN A 193 -16.54 -4.31 9.10
CA GLN A 193 -17.92 -4.45 8.65
C GLN A 193 -18.90 -4.54 9.82
N TYR A 194 -18.68 -5.46 10.78
CA TYR A 194 -19.66 -5.64 11.87
C TYR A 194 -19.65 -4.47 12.86
N THR A 195 -18.54 -3.84 13.15
CA THR A 195 -18.49 -2.64 14.01
C THR A 195 -19.14 -1.43 13.34
N GLY A 196 -18.93 -1.26 12.03
CA GLY A 196 -19.62 -0.24 11.24
C GLY A 196 -21.13 -0.41 11.24
N LEU A 197 -21.62 -1.64 11.06
CA LEU A 197 -23.05 -1.96 11.14
C LEU A 197 -23.61 -1.77 12.55
N ALA A 198 -22.89 -2.26 13.57
CA ALA A 198 -23.28 -2.12 14.97
C ALA A 198 -23.45 -0.64 15.36
N ARG A 199 -22.52 0.22 14.97
CA ARG A 199 -22.61 1.66 15.24
C ARG A 199 -23.83 2.30 14.58
N ARG A 200 -24.13 1.95 13.34
CA ARG A 200 -25.32 2.44 12.63
C ARG A 200 -26.61 1.95 13.26
N ALA A 201 -26.68 0.68 13.62
CA ALA A 201 -27.84 0.09 14.28
C ALA A 201 -28.16 0.80 15.62
N LEU A 202 -27.14 1.08 16.43
CA LEU A 202 -27.28 1.87 17.65
C LEU A 202 -27.75 3.29 17.38
N HIS A 203 -27.10 3.97 16.42
CA HIS A 203 -27.40 5.37 16.12
C HIS A 203 -28.83 5.58 15.65
N THR A 204 -29.34 4.67 14.82
CA THR A 204 -30.71 4.72 14.29
C THR A 204 -31.74 4.08 15.20
N ASN A 205 -31.31 3.51 16.34
CA ASN A 205 -32.17 2.72 17.24
C ASN A 205 -32.94 1.62 16.49
N ALA A 206 -32.23 0.94 15.58
CA ALA A 206 -32.81 -0.08 14.71
C ALA A 206 -33.39 -1.26 15.54
N LYS A 207 -34.65 -1.60 15.30
CA LYS A 207 -35.34 -2.68 16.01
C LYS A 207 -35.11 -4.03 15.35
N SER A 208 -34.70 -4.07 14.11
CA SER A 208 -34.41 -5.29 13.36
C SER A 208 -33.41 -5.00 12.25
N LEU A 209 -32.55 -6.00 11.95
CA LEU A 209 -31.69 -6.02 10.78
C LEU A 209 -32.29 -7.02 9.78
N VAL A 210 -32.71 -6.55 8.63
CA VAL A 210 -33.42 -7.35 7.63
C VAL A 210 -32.51 -7.63 6.43
N ILE A 211 -32.38 -8.89 6.03
CA ILE A 211 -31.49 -9.31 4.95
C ILE A 211 -32.16 -10.33 4.05
N GLY A 212 -32.12 -10.11 2.74
CA GLY A 212 -32.50 -11.12 1.73
C GLY A 212 -31.41 -12.17 1.60
N ILE A 213 -31.74 -13.44 1.83
CA ILE A 213 -30.77 -14.55 1.81
C ILE A 213 -31.03 -15.42 0.57
N SER A 214 -30.16 -15.26 -0.44
CA SER A 214 -30.21 -16.04 -1.69
C SER A 214 -29.53 -17.41 -1.59
N GLY A 215 -28.74 -17.65 -0.53
CA GLY A 215 -27.85 -18.82 -0.41
C GLY A 215 -26.52 -18.67 -1.15
N GLY A 216 -26.23 -17.50 -1.74
CA GLY A 216 -24.95 -17.14 -2.33
C GLY A 216 -23.98 -16.53 -1.31
N LEU A 217 -22.72 -16.31 -1.73
CA LEU A 217 -21.65 -15.84 -0.84
C LEU A 217 -21.92 -14.44 -0.27
N ASP A 218 -22.44 -13.52 -1.06
CA ASP A 218 -22.66 -12.14 -0.62
C ASP A 218 -23.69 -12.05 0.50
N SER A 219 -24.84 -12.70 0.30
CA SER A 219 -25.91 -12.75 1.33
C SER A 219 -25.47 -13.53 2.57
N THR A 220 -24.64 -14.55 2.40
CA THR A 220 -24.02 -15.31 3.51
C THR A 220 -23.12 -14.41 4.33
N LEU A 221 -22.22 -13.67 3.69
CA LEU A 221 -21.33 -12.73 4.40
C LEU A 221 -22.11 -11.63 5.10
N ALA A 222 -23.11 -11.05 4.44
CA ALA A 222 -23.98 -10.02 5.03
C ALA A 222 -24.69 -10.52 6.28
N LEU A 223 -25.20 -11.77 6.26
CA LEU A 223 -25.84 -12.40 7.40
C LEU A 223 -24.87 -12.63 8.56
N LEU A 224 -23.66 -13.14 8.28
CA LEU A 224 -22.61 -13.32 9.29
C LEU A 224 -22.20 -11.99 9.95
N VAL A 225 -22.06 -10.93 9.16
CA VAL A 225 -21.77 -9.57 9.65
C VAL A 225 -22.89 -9.05 10.56
N ALA A 226 -24.16 -9.26 10.18
CA ALA A 226 -25.29 -8.83 10.99
C ALA A 226 -25.40 -9.60 12.31
N VAL A 227 -25.22 -10.91 12.27
CA VAL A 227 -25.21 -11.75 13.49
C VAL A 227 -24.07 -11.33 14.41
N ARG A 228 -22.86 -11.12 13.85
CA ARG A 228 -21.71 -10.69 14.65
C ARG A 228 -21.91 -9.29 15.24
N ALA A 229 -22.57 -8.39 14.52
CA ALA A 229 -22.93 -7.06 15.04
C ALA A 229 -23.89 -7.16 16.22
N CYS A 230 -24.90 -8.06 16.16
CA CYS A 230 -25.78 -8.32 17.30
C CYS A 230 -25.03 -8.91 18.49
N ASP A 231 -24.18 -9.93 18.26
CA ASP A 231 -23.36 -10.52 19.33
C ASP A 231 -22.44 -9.47 19.98
N TYR A 232 -21.82 -8.59 19.18
CA TYR A 232 -20.97 -7.50 19.64
C TYR A 232 -21.73 -6.48 20.51
N LEU A 233 -22.99 -6.23 20.20
CA LEU A 233 -23.88 -5.33 20.96
C LEU A 233 -24.59 -5.98 22.15
N GLY A 234 -24.43 -7.29 22.35
CA GLY A 234 -25.18 -8.03 23.34
C GLY A 234 -26.67 -8.16 23.02
N LEU A 235 -27.05 -7.99 21.76
CA LEU A 235 -28.42 -8.14 21.29
C LEU A 235 -28.72 -9.61 20.92
N PRO A 236 -29.97 -10.06 21.10
CA PRO A 236 -30.33 -11.41 20.68
C PRO A 236 -30.24 -11.56 19.15
N ARG A 237 -29.72 -12.67 18.66
CA ARG A 237 -29.62 -12.96 17.22
C ARG A 237 -30.96 -12.94 16.50
N THR A 238 -32.07 -13.09 17.21
CA THR A 238 -33.43 -12.90 16.71
C THR A 238 -33.74 -11.44 16.31
N THR A 239 -32.86 -10.46 16.62
CA THR A 239 -32.92 -9.13 16.06
C THR A 239 -32.68 -9.13 14.55
N VAL A 240 -31.94 -10.12 14.03
CA VAL A 240 -31.75 -10.34 12.60
C VAL A 240 -32.95 -11.11 12.03
N LEU A 241 -33.51 -10.61 10.93
CA LEU A 241 -34.52 -11.27 10.12
C LEU A 241 -33.93 -11.61 8.75
N GLY A 242 -33.66 -12.88 8.51
CA GLY A 242 -33.31 -13.40 7.20
C GLY A 242 -34.57 -13.74 6.39
N ILE A 243 -34.65 -13.24 5.17
CA ILE A 243 -35.75 -13.48 4.25
C ILE A 243 -35.24 -14.26 3.06
N THR A 244 -35.82 -15.44 2.79
CA THR A 244 -35.56 -16.14 1.52
C THR A 244 -36.76 -15.95 0.59
N MET A 245 -36.49 -15.71 -0.68
CA MET A 245 -37.49 -15.45 -1.71
C MET A 245 -37.31 -16.45 -2.87
N PRO A 246 -37.74 -17.72 -2.70
CA PRO A 246 -37.59 -18.70 -3.74
C PRO A 246 -38.47 -18.34 -4.95
N GLY A 247 -37.87 -18.38 -6.14
CA GLY A 247 -38.52 -18.15 -7.42
C GLY A 247 -38.06 -19.18 -8.47
N PHE A 248 -38.45 -19.01 -9.72
CA PHE A 248 -38.18 -19.98 -10.81
C PHE A 248 -36.69 -20.29 -11.05
N GLY A 249 -35.77 -19.39 -10.71
CA GLY A 249 -34.33 -19.59 -10.85
C GLY A 249 -33.64 -20.11 -9.59
N THR A 250 -34.37 -20.37 -8.51
CA THR A 250 -33.78 -20.82 -7.25
C THR A 250 -33.55 -22.34 -7.32
N THR A 251 -32.28 -22.75 -7.15
CA THR A 251 -31.94 -24.16 -7.08
C THR A 251 -32.19 -24.73 -5.67
N ASP A 252 -32.50 -26.02 -5.56
CA ASP A 252 -32.68 -26.69 -4.26
C ASP A 252 -31.44 -26.51 -3.36
N ARG A 253 -30.25 -26.50 -3.95
CA ARG A 253 -29.01 -26.33 -3.21
C ARG A 253 -28.93 -24.94 -2.55
N THR A 254 -29.18 -23.86 -3.29
CA THR A 254 -29.10 -22.49 -2.77
C THR A 254 -30.20 -22.22 -1.75
N TYR A 255 -31.39 -22.74 -2.00
CA TYR A 255 -32.54 -22.67 -1.07
C TYR A 255 -32.22 -23.36 0.26
N ASN A 256 -31.79 -24.62 0.21
CA ASN A 256 -31.46 -25.41 1.41
C ASN A 256 -30.29 -24.80 2.18
N ASN A 257 -29.28 -24.25 1.47
CA ASN A 257 -28.19 -23.53 2.10
C ASN A 257 -28.67 -22.30 2.87
N ALA A 258 -29.59 -21.52 2.30
CA ALA A 258 -30.14 -20.33 2.93
C ALA A 258 -30.88 -20.69 4.24
N LEU A 259 -31.78 -21.68 4.18
CA LEU A 259 -32.54 -22.10 5.34
C LEU A 259 -31.66 -22.73 6.44
N SER A 260 -30.71 -23.59 6.07
CA SER A 260 -29.79 -24.23 7.00
C SER A 260 -28.90 -23.19 7.70
N LEU A 261 -28.38 -22.22 6.97
CA LEU A 261 -27.54 -21.15 7.52
C LEU A 261 -28.31 -20.28 8.52
N MET A 262 -29.51 -19.81 8.15
CA MET A 262 -30.36 -19.00 9.03
C MET A 262 -30.72 -19.74 10.32
N LYS A 263 -31.09 -21.03 10.21
CA LYS A 263 -31.37 -21.88 11.35
C LYS A 263 -30.18 -22.10 12.26
N THR A 264 -29.01 -22.40 11.68
CA THR A 264 -27.75 -22.62 12.42
C THR A 264 -27.31 -21.37 13.20
N LEU A 265 -27.53 -20.20 12.63
CA LEU A 265 -27.18 -18.93 13.27
C LEU A 265 -28.20 -18.45 14.29
N GLY A 266 -29.41 -19.08 14.35
CA GLY A 266 -30.45 -18.74 15.31
C GLY A 266 -31.13 -17.40 15.04
N VAL A 267 -31.19 -16.97 13.78
CA VAL A 267 -31.89 -15.75 13.36
C VAL A 267 -33.38 -16.04 13.08
N ARG A 268 -34.19 -14.97 13.06
CA ARG A 268 -35.58 -15.12 12.58
C ARG A 268 -35.57 -15.36 11.08
N THR A 269 -36.42 -16.25 10.63
CA THR A 269 -36.53 -16.63 9.21
C THR A 269 -37.93 -16.35 8.69
N LEU A 270 -38.00 -15.76 7.51
CA LEU A 270 -39.25 -15.56 6.75
C LEU A 270 -39.02 -16.03 5.31
N GLU A 271 -40.00 -16.75 4.80
CA GLU A 271 -40.05 -17.18 3.39
C GLU A 271 -41.16 -16.42 2.67
N ILE A 272 -40.80 -15.83 1.51
CA ILE A 272 -41.73 -15.10 0.64
C ILE A 272 -41.58 -15.67 -0.77
N PRO A 273 -42.42 -16.62 -1.19
CA PRO A 273 -42.40 -17.15 -2.57
C PRO A 273 -42.70 -16.06 -3.59
N ILE A 274 -41.94 -16.01 -4.71
CA ILE A 274 -42.10 -15.03 -5.79
C ILE A 274 -42.29 -15.72 -7.15
#